data_f9ce4a9387ac7195753e64bd6f43ab5b
#
_entry.id   f9ce4a9387ac7195753e64bd6f43ab5b
#
_cell.length_a   1.000
_cell.length_b   1.000
_cell.length_c   1.000
_cell.angle_alpha   90.00
_cell.angle_beta   90.00
_cell.angle_gamma   90.00
#
_symmetry.space_group_name_H-M   'P 1'
#
loop_
_entity.id
_entity.type
_entity.pdbx_description
1 polymer ?
#
loop_
_entity_poly.entity_id
_entity_poly.type
_entity_poly.pdbx_seq_one_letter_code
_entity_poly.pdbx_strand_id
1 'polypeptide(L)'
;MSLRRTAARAFWRFSRWKLVTERVPRDRAGILIGAPHTSNWDFVLMLAIAGEADLRFKWLGKHSLFKRPFGGLMRALGGIPVDRRDPAGLVDELTARIAEGDGFYLVVTPEGTRSGSGWKSGFYRIARAADLPVTLGYVDRTTMTTGLGPTIRLTGDIPADMDVVRSFYADKAGFAPSRRTEPRLREEVPVQDAGTPDPS
;
A
#
# COMPACT_ATOMS: atom_id res chain seq x y z
N MET A 1 7.73 -7.54 25.08
CA MET A 1 6.80 -6.76 24.19
C MET A 1 7.62 -5.67 23.52
N SER A 2 7.53 -5.51 22.20
CA SER A 2 8.27 -4.45 21.52
C SER A 2 7.71 -3.06 21.88
N LEU A 3 8.55 -2.04 21.96
CA LEU A 3 8.15 -0.65 22.22
C LEU A 3 7.07 -0.19 21.21
N ARG A 4 7.18 -0.64 19.95
CA ARG A 4 6.20 -0.37 18.89
C ARG A 4 4.79 -0.87 19.24
N ARG A 5 4.70 -2.08 19.77
CA ARG A 5 3.40 -2.68 20.17
C ARG A 5 2.79 -1.98 21.38
N THR A 6 3.62 -1.58 22.33
CA THR A 6 3.15 -0.80 23.49
C THR A 6 2.59 0.56 23.04
N ALA A 7 3.31 1.26 22.17
CA ALA A 7 2.85 2.53 21.60
C ALA A 7 1.55 2.38 20.77
N ALA A 8 1.45 1.33 19.96
CA ALA A 8 0.24 1.03 19.19
C ALA A 8 -0.97 0.79 20.11
N ARG A 9 -0.82 -0.01 21.16
CA ARG A 9 -1.89 -0.25 22.14
C ARG A 9 -2.33 1.01 22.88
N ALA A 10 -1.37 1.86 23.25
CA ALA A 10 -1.68 3.16 23.85
C ALA A 10 -2.48 4.02 22.85
N PHE A 11 -2.07 4.06 21.60
CA PHE A 11 -2.78 4.78 20.54
C PHE A 11 -4.23 4.27 20.41
N TRP A 12 -4.45 2.97 20.29
CA TRP A 12 -5.80 2.40 20.17
C TRP A 12 -6.69 2.68 21.40
N ARG A 13 -6.12 2.66 22.61
CA ARG A 13 -6.86 2.94 23.85
C ARG A 13 -7.39 4.37 23.94
N PHE A 14 -6.63 5.34 23.39
CA PHE A 14 -7.00 6.77 23.46
C PHE A 14 -7.56 7.30 22.15
N SER A 15 -7.51 6.52 21.09
CA SER A 15 -8.02 6.86 19.77
C SER A 15 -9.54 6.65 19.69
N ARG A 16 -10.21 7.45 18.86
CA ARG A 16 -11.62 7.20 18.49
C ARG A 16 -11.75 6.16 17.38
N TRP A 17 -10.63 5.72 16.80
CA TRP A 17 -10.58 4.73 15.74
C TRP A 17 -10.71 3.32 16.30
N LYS A 18 -11.47 2.48 15.61
CA LYS A 18 -11.59 1.06 15.90
C LYS A 18 -10.71 0.27 14.94
N LEU A 19 -9.82 -0.53 15.50
CA LEU A 19 -9.04 -1.49 14.73
C LEU A 19 -9.90 -2.71 14.41
N VAL A 20 -10.18 -2.95 13.12
CA VAL A 20 -10.94 -4.10 12.63
C VAL A 20 -10.07 -4.82 11.61
N THR A 21 -9.46 -5.89 12.02
CA THR A 21 -8.58 -6.71 11.18
C THR A 21 -9.20 -8.09 10.99
N GLU A 22 -9.48 -8.46 9.73
CA GLU A 22 -10.03 -9.78 9.41
C GLU A 22 -8.99 -10.87 9.70
N ARG A 23 -7.78 -10.67 9.22
CA ARG A 23 -6.67 -11.59 9.42
C ARG A 23 -5.32 -10.86 9.35
N VAL A 24 -4.46 -11.11 10.35
CA VAL A 24 -3.06 -10.69 10.25
C VAL A 24 -2.34 -11.62 9.28
N PRO A 25 -1.70 -11.12 8.22
CA PRO A 25 -0.97 -11.96 7.28
C PRO A 25 0.21 -12.63 8.00
N ARG A 26 0.50 -13.88 7.63
CA ARG A 26 1.54 -14.71 8.27
C ARG A 26 2.66 -15.09 7.32
N ASP A 27 2.58 -14.67 6.07
CA ASP A 27 3.63 -14.88 5.09
C ASP A 27 4.92 -14.20 5.53
N ARG A 28 6.05 -14.71 5.10
CA ARG A 28 7.36 -14.13 5.43
C ARG A 28 7.54 -12.73 4.86
N ALA A 29 6.98 -12.48 3.68
CA ALA A 29 6.97 -11.21 3.00
C ALA A 29 5.66 -11.01 2.23
N GLY A 30 5.30 -9.75 1.92
CA GLY A 30 4.11 -9.42 1.16
C GLY A 30 4.02 -7.95 0.83
N ILE A 31 3.04 -7.61 0.03
CA ILE A 31 2.61 -6.24 -0.21
C ILE A 31 1.46 -5.90 0.74
N LEU A 32 1.49 -4.73 1.33
CA LEU A 32 0.41 -4.19 2.16
C LEU A 32 -0.09 -2.90 1.52
N ILE A 33 -1.26 -2.95 0.92
CA ILE A 33 -1.89 -1.75 0.35
C ILE A 33 -2.48 -0.92 1.47
N GLY A 34 -2.16 0.37 1.50
CA GLY A 34 -2.78 1.35 2.38
C GLY A 34 -3.64 2.31 1.56
N ALA A 35 -4.96 2.03 1.49
CA ALA A 35 -5.91 2.84 0.73
C ALA A 35 -7.24 3.02 1.48
N PRO A 36 -8.06 4.01 1.11
CA PRO A 36 -7.71 5.18 0.31
C PRO A 36 -6.69 6.09 1.01
N HIS A 37 -5.67 6.56 0.27
CA HIS A 37 -4.62 7.45 0.83
C HIS A 37 -4.98 8.92 0.62
N THR A 38 -5.68 9.47 1.59
CA THR A 38 -6.31 10.79 1.49
C THR A 38 -5.78 11.82 2.48
N SER A 39 -4.99 11.39 3.48
CA SER A 39 -4.47 12.23 4.56
C SER A 39 -3.09 11.76 5.05
N ASN A 40 -2.34 12.64 5.73
CA ASN A 40 -1.14 12.26 6.46
C ASN A 40 -1.44 11.39 7.69
N TRP A 41 -2.67 11.44 8.21
CA TRP A 41 -3.12 10.59 9.30
C TRP A 41 -3.15 9.10 8.93
N ASP A 42 -3.30 8.78 7.64
CA ASP A 42 -3.23 7.42 7.14
C ASP A 42 -1.89 6.76 7.50
N PHE A 43 -0.79 7.55 7.51
CA PHE A 43 0.53 7.08 7.93
C PHE A 43 0.57 6.72 9.43
N VAL A 44 -0.05 7.54 10.28
CA VAL A 44 -0.13 7.28 11.72
C VAL A 44 -0.94 6.01 12.00
N LEU A 45 -2.08 5.86 11.32
CA LEU A 45 -2.92 4.66 11.41
C LEU A 45 -2.17 3.41 10.93
N MET A 46 -1.42 3.51 9.83
CA MET A 46 -0.57 2.42 9.33
C MET A 46 0.47 1.99 10.38
N LEU A 47 1.16 2.94 11.03
CA LEU A 47 2.14 2.63 12.07
C LEU A 47 1.47 1.91 13.25
N ALA A 48 0.27 2.35 13.64
CA ALA A 48 -0.48 1.75 14.74
C ALA A 48 -0.98 0.33 14.38
N ILE A 49 -1.48 0.12 13.15
CA ILE A 49 -1.89 -1.20 12.65
C ILE A 49 -0.70 -2.17 12.65
N ALA A 50 0.41 -1.76 12.02
CA ALA A 50 1.60 -2.60 11.91
C ALA A 50 2.24 -2.90 13.28
N GLY A 51 2.19 -1.94 14.22
CA GLY A 51 2.66 -2.11 15.59
C GLY A 51 1.81 -3.11 16.38
N GLU A 52 0.48 -3.07 16.26
CA GLU A 52 -0.41 -4.02 16.93
C GLU A 52 -0.29 -5.43 16.33
N ALA A 53 -0.22 -5.51 14.99
CA ALA A 53 -0.05 -6.77 14.27
C ALA A 53 1.37 -7.37 14.39
N ASP A 54 2.30 -6.64 15.00
CA ASP A 54 3.73 -7.00 15.12
C ASP A 54 4.41 -7.33 13.78
N LEU A 55 4.02 -6.61 12.72
CA LEU A 55 4.54 -6.80 11.38
C LEU A 55 5.86 -6.04 11.17
N ARG A 56 6.85 -6.73 10.59
CA ARG A 56 8.03 -6.07 10.01
C ARG A 56 7.63 -5.45 8.67
N PHE A 57 7.62 -4.14 8.60
CA PHE A 57 7.22 -3.43 7.39
C PHE A 57 8.26 -2.42 6.94
N LYS A 58 8.26 -2.15 5.66
CA LYS A 58 8.96 -1.05 4.97
C LYS A 58 7.93 -0.24 4.20
N TRP A 59 8.20 1.02 3.95
CA TRP A 59 7.33 1.88 3.15
C TRP A 59 8.16 2.78 2.23
N LEU A 60 7.61 3.13 1.09
CA LEU A 60 8.28 3.94 0.07
C LEU A 60 7.96 5.41 0.27
N GLY A 61 8.98 6.22 0.48
CA GLY A 61 8.84 7.64 0.70
C GLY A 61 9.60 8.50 -0.30
N LYS A 62 9.08 9.70 -0.57
CA LYS A 62 9.77 10.69 -1.40
C LYS A 62 11.13 11.01 -0.79
N HIS A 63 12.19 11.09 -1.59
CA HIS A 63 13.57 11.34 -1.15
C HIS A 63 13.69 12.56 -0.20
N SER A 64 12.86 13.60 -0.40
CA SER A 64 12.86 14.79 0.47
C SER A 64 12.50 14.52 1.93
N LEU A 65 11.75 13.45 2.24
CA LEU A 65 11.41 13.06 3.61
C LEU A 65 12.62 12.51 4.39
N PHE A 66 13.67 12.10 3.69
CA PHE A 66 14.86 11.51 4.27
C PHE A 66 16.02 12.49 4.44
N LYS A 67 15.79 13.78 4.21
CA LYS A 67 16.74 14.86 4.50
C LYS A 67 16.75 15.21 5.99
N ARG A 68 17.84 15.85 6.46
CA ARG A 68 17.92 16.38 7.83
C ARG A 68 16.83 17.42 8.10
N PRO A 69 16.30 17.53 9.33
CA PRO A 69 16.67 16.75 10.53
C PRO A 69 15.95 15.39 10.65
N PHE A 70 14.85 15.14 9.92
CA PHE A 70 13.94 14.02 10.14
C PHE A 70 14.32 12.72 9.41
N GLY A 71 15.32 12.75 8.55
CA GLY A 71 15.67 11.59 7.70
C GLY A 71 16.05 10.33 8.49
N GLY A 72 16.74 10.46 9.62
CA GLY A 72 17.05 9.35 10.51
C GLY A 72 15.81 8.70 11.10
N LEU A 73 14.85 9.51 11.57
CA LEU A 73 13.57 9.02 12.10
C LEU A 73 12.76 8.29 11.02
N MET A 74 12.68 8.84 9.81
CA MET A 74 11.94 8.20 8.71
C MET A 74 12.50 6.82 8.37
N ARG A 75 13.83 6.66 8.34
CA ARG A 75 14.48 5.35 8.16
C ARG A 75 14.22 4.41 9.33
N ALA A 76 14.31 4.89 10.57
CA ALA A 76 14.00 4.09 11.77
C ALA A 76 12.54 3.59 11.79
N LEU A 77 11.62 4.36 11.19
CA LEU A 77 10.23 3.98 10.99
C LEU A 77 10.03 3.04 9.78
N GLY A 78 11.09 2.53 9.17
CA GLY A 78 11.01 1.58 8.05
C GLY A 78 10.92 2.22 6.67
N GLY A 79 11.14 3.52 6.56
CA GLY A 79 11.10 4.22 5.28
C GLY A 79 12.29 3.90 4.37
N ILE A 80 11.98 3.71 3.09
CA ILE A 80 12.95 3.58 2.00
C ILE A 80 12.78 4.79 1.07
N PRO A 81 13.84 5.59 0.86
CA PRO A 81 13.78 6.69 -0.10
C PRO A 81 13.67 6.15 -1.53
N VAL A 82 12.73 6.70 -2.30
CA VAL A 82 12.49 6.28 -3.69
C VAL A 82 12.91 7.37 -4.65
N ASP A 83 13.71 7.02 -5.65
CA ASP A 83 13.84 7.82 -6.86
C ASP A 83 12.70 7.44 -7.82
N ARG A 84 11.75 8.34 -8.00
CA ARG A 84 10.58 8.13 -8.88
C ARG A 84 10.93 8.18 -10.36
N ARG A 85 12.19 8.46 -10.70
CA ARG A 85 12.68 8.52 -12.08
C ARG A 85 13.06 7.14 -12.61
N ASP A 86 13.33 6.18 -11.72
CA ASP A 86 13.62 4.79 -12.06
C ASP A 86 12.67 3.81 -11.32
N PRO A 87 11.42 3.66 -11.80
CA PRO A 87 10.48 2.73 -11.19
C PRO A 87 10.85 1.25 -11.43
N ALA A 88 11.56 0.94 -12.53
CA ALA A 88 11.95 -0.44 -12.83
C ALA A 88 13.07 -0.91 -11.90
N GLY A 89 14.13 -0.12 -11.74
CA GLY A 89 15.21 -0.44 -10.82
C GLY A 89 14.75 -0.59 -9.37
N LEU A 90 13.71 0.15 -8.96
CA LEU A 90 13.11 -0.04 -7.64
C LEU A 90 12.44 -1.42 -7.49
N VAL A 91 11.73 -1.89 -8.52
CA VAL A 91 11.10 -3.23 -8.50
C VAL A 91 12.19 -4.30 -8.35
N ASP A 92 13.25 -4.19 -9.14
CA ASP A 92 14.37 -5.14 -9.13
C ASP A 92 15.09 -5.14 -7.76
N GLU A 93 15.39 -3.97 -7.19
CA GLU A 93 16.01 -3.84 -5.87
C GLU A 93 15.15 -4.48 -4.78
N LEU A 94 13.85 -4.21 -4.76
CA LEU A 94 12.95 -4.76 -3.74
C LEU A 94 12.78 -6.27 -3.89
N THR A 95 12.67 -6.76 -5.12
CA THR A 95 12.57 -8.19 -5.41
C THR A 95 13.84 -8.93 -4.97
N ALA A 96 15.02 -8.39 -5.26
CA ALA A 96 16.29 -8.95 -4.81
C ALA A 96 16.39 -9.03 -3.28
N ARG A 97 16.06 -7.97 -2.56
CA ARG A 97 16.07 -7.95 -1.10
C ARG A 97 15.13 -8.98 -0.48
N ILE A 98 13.96 -9.18 -1.07
CA ILE A 98 13.00 -10.20 -0.61
C ILE A 98 13.55 -11.60 -0.87
N ALA A 99 14.16 -11.83 -2.03
CA ALA A 99 14.79 -13.09 -2.40
C ALA A 99 15.97 -13.47 -1.48
N GLU A 100 16.77 -12.49 -1.04
CA GLU A 100 17.85 -12.64 -0.06
C GLU A 100 17.36 -13.00 1.34
N GLY A 101 16.05 -13.06 1.54
CA GLY A 101 15.44 -13.52 2.78
C GLY A 101 15.16 -12.41 3.79
N ASP A 102 15.23 -11.16 3.40
CA ASP A 102 14.85 -10.01 4.21
C ASP A 102 13.32 -9.90 4.28
N GLY A 103 12.69 -10.81 5.03
CA GLY A 103 11.24 -10.92 5.14
C GLY A 103 10.61 -9.64 5.74
N PHE A 104 9.86 -8.90 4.94
CA PHE A 104 9.10 -7.72 5.38
C PHE A 104 7.85 -7.50 4.51
N TYR A 105 6.91 -6.76 5.05
CA TYR A 105 5.76 -6.27 4.29
C TYR A 105 6.08 -4.90 3.70
N LEU A 106 5.99 -4.78 2.37
CA LEU A 106 6.13 -3.50 1.70
C LEU A 106 4.79 -2.77 1.70
N VAL A 107 4.70 -1.70 2.48
CA VAL A 107 3.52 -0.83 2.48
C VAL A 107 3.58 0.12 1.29
N VAL A 108 2.55 0.09 0.48
CA VAL A 108 2.37 0.96 -0.67
C VAL A 108 1.03 1.67 -0.63
N THR A 109 1.02 2.91 -1.12
CA THR A 109 -0.19 3.68 -1.38
C THR A 109 -0.30 3.86 -2.90
N PRO A 110 -1.13 3.04 -3.58
CA PRO A 110 -1.14 3.00 -5.05
C PRO A 110 -1.51 4.33 -5.71
N GLU A 111 -2.30 5.16 -5.04
CA GLU A 111 -2.62 6.52 -5.52
C GLU A 111 -1.36 7.37 -5.72
N GLY A 112 -0.28 7.05 -5.05
CA GLY A 112 1.03 7.72 -5.16
C GLY A 112 1.05 9.17 -4.71
N THR A 113 -0.06 9.89 -4.84
CA THR A 113 -0.30 11.23 -4.33
C THR A 113 -1.77 11.36 -3.93
N ARG A 114 -2.05 12.31 -3.03
CA ARG A 114 -3.42 12.61 -2.57
C ARG A 114 -4.23 13.45 -3.58
N SER A 115 -3.75 13.58 -4.82
CA SER A 115 -4.34 14.44 -5.86
C SER A 115 -5.33 13.74 -6.79
N GLY A 116 -5.63 12.45 -6.55
CA GLY A 116 -6.68 11.77 -7.30
C GLY A 116 -6.32 11.35 -8.72
N SER A 117 -5.04 11.09 -9.03
CA SER A 117 -4.60 10.71 -10.39
C SER A 117 -4.78 9.22 -10.73
N GLY A 118 -5.56 8.46 -9.94
CA GLY A 118 -5.75 7.02 -10.13
C GLY A 118 -4.63 6.19 -9.51
N TRP A 119 -4.75 4.86 -9.61
CA TRP A 119 -3.81 3.91 -9.04
C TRP A 119 -2.64 3.63 -9.99
N LYS A 120 -1.46 3.43 -9.40
CA LYS A 120 -0.22 3.06 -10.11
C LYS A 120 0.04 1.57 -9.96
N SER A 121 0.46 0.92 -11.04
CA SER A 121 0.68 -0.53 -11.11
C SER A 121 1.96 -1.03 -10.43
N GLY A 122 2.75 -0.15 -9.79
CA GLY A 122 4.02 -0.54 -9.15
C GLY A 122 3.88 -1.70 -8.15
N PHE A 123 2.85 -1.66 -7.29
CA PHE A 123 2.59 -2.73 -6.34
C PHE A 123 2.26 -4.06 -7.04
N TYR A 124 1.51 -4.00 -8.13
CA TYR A 124 1.10 -5.16 -8.91
C TYR A 124 2.30 -5.85 -9.53
N ARG A 125 3.19 -5.06 -10.15
CA ARG A 125 4.43 -5.57 -10.76
C ARG A 125 5.33 -6.22 -9.72
N ILE A 126 5.57 -5.59 -8.56
CA ILE A 126 6.39 -6.16 -7.48
C ILE A 126 5.76 -7.46 -6.98
N ALA A 127 4.45 -7.48 -6.72
CA ALA A 127 3.76 -8.66 -6.22
C ALA A 127 3.88 -9.82 -7.19
N ARG A 128 3.70 -9.59 -8.50
CA ARG A 128 3.84 -10.62 -9.53
C ARG A 128 5.27 -11.09 -9.74
N ALA A 129 6.24 -10.16 -9.78
CA ALA A 129 7.65 -10.50 -10.01
C ALA A 129 8.25 -11.34 -8.86
N ALA A 130 7.83 -11.10 -7.62
CA ALA A 130 8.33 -11.79 -6.43
C ALA A 130 7.35 -12.82 -5.84
N ASP A 131 6.27 -13.16 -6.54
CA ASP A 131 5.18 -14.06 -6.08
C ASP A 131 4.70 -13.73 -4.66
N LEU A 132 4.45 -12.45 -4.39
CA LEU A 132 4.06 -11.97 -3.07
C LEU A 132 2.54 -11.90 -2.91
N PRO A 133 2.01 -12.28 -1.73
CA PRO A 133 0.64 -12.00 -1.37
C PRO A 133 0.43 -10.50 -1.18
N VAL A 134 -0.79 -10.04 -1.47
CA VAL A 134 -1.23 -8.65 -1.33
C VAL A 134 -2.31 -8.57 -0.27
N THR A 135 -2.04 -7.89 0.83
CA THR A 135 -3.02 -7.64 1.90
C THR A 135 -3.62 -6.26 1.72
N LEU A 136 -4.95 -6.17 1.77
CA LEU A 136 -5.69 -4.94 1.57
C LEU A 136 -5.91 -4.23 2.92
N GLY A 137 -5.08 -3.24 3.22
CA GLY A 137 -5.25 -2.39 4.39
C GLY A 137 -6.14 -1.19 4.07
N TYR A 138 -6.96 -0.75 5.03
CA TYR A 138 -7.94 0.29 4.77
C TYR A 138 -8.08 1.32 5.89
N VAL A 139 -8.61 2.48 5.52
CA VAL A 139 -9.07 3.54 6.42
C VAL A 139 -10.48 3.92 6.00
N ASP A 140 -11.41 3.94 6.96
CA ASP A 140 -12.77 4.41 6.74
C ASP A 140 -13.22 5.38 7.84
N ARG A 141 -13.24 6.65 7.53
CA ARG A 141 -13.65 7.69 8.47
C ARG A 141 -15.16 7.69 8.75
N THR A 142 -15.95 7.20 7.82
CA THR A 142 -17.41 7.18 7.98
C THR A 142 -17.83 6.30 9.16
N THR A 143 -17.18 5.15 9.28
CA THR A 143 -17.38 4.21 10.37
C THR A 143 -16.37 4.36 11.51
N MET A 144 -15.35 5.22 11.34
CA MET A 144 -14.19 5.33 12.24
C MET A 144 -13.46 4.00 12.43
N THR A 145 -13.36 3.20 11.35
CA THR A 145 -12.67 1.91 11.35
C THR A 145 -11.44 1.93 10.45
N THR A 146 -10.46 1.15 10.81
CA THR A 146 -9.25 0.91 10.02
C THR A 146 -8.68 -0.45 10.35
N GLY A 147 -7.90 -1.05 9.46
CA GLY A 147 -7.29 -2.34 9.72
C GLY A 147 -6.80 -3.05 8.47
N LEU A 148 -6.67 -4.37 8.60
CA LEU A 148 -6.27 -5.27 7.52
C LEU A 148 -7.47 -6.10 7.09
N GLY A 149 -7.81 -6.05 5.83
CA GLY A 149 -8.79 -6.91 5.17
C GLY A 149 -8.16 -8.20 4.64
N PRO A 150 -8.70 -8.74 3.55
CA PRO A 150 -8.24 -9.99 2.97
C PRO A 150 -6.81 -9.90 2.41
N THR A 151 -6.15 -11.05 2.38
CA THR A 151 -4.89 -11.26 1.65
C THR A 151 -5.21 -12.04 0.39
N ILE A 152 -4.83 -11.52 -0.75
CA ILE A 152 -5.07 -12.10 -2.07
C ILE A 152 -3.75 -12.42 -2.78
N ARG A 153 -3.79 -13.35 -3.74
CA ARG A 153 -2.70 -13.57 -4.70
C ARG A 153 -3.16 -13.11 -6.07
N LEU A 154 -2.33 -12.29 -6.70
CA LEU A 154 -2.63 -11.76 -8.03
C LEU A 154 -2.42 -12.87 -9.08
N THR A 155 -3.39 -13.03 -9.97
CA THR A 155 -3.37 -14.07 -10.99
C THR A 155 -2.58 -13.68 -12.24
N GLY A 156 -2.54 -12.38 -12.53
CA GLY A 156 -2.01 -11.80 -13.76
C GLY A 156 -3.11 -11.32 -14.71
N ASP A 157 -4.35 -11.71 -14.48
CA ASP A 157 -5.53 -11.09 -15.11
C ASP A 157 -5.82 -9.78 -14.38
N ILE A 158 -5.27 -8.68 -14.91
CA ILE A 158 -5.35 -7.37 -14.25
C ILE A 158 -6.79 -6.93 -14.01
N PRO A 159 -7.70 -7.00 -14.99
CA PRO A 159 -9.11 -6.66 -14.77
C PRO A 159 -9.75 -7.47 -13.63
N ALA A 160 -9.61 -8.79 -13.65
CA ALA A 160 -10.21 -9.67 -12.64
C ALA A 160 -9.61 -9.43 -11.25
N ASP A 161 -8.28 -9.30 -11.14
CA ASP A 161 -7.61 -9.00 -9.88
C ASP A 161 -8.05 -7.65 -9.31
N MET A 162 -8.20 -6.64 -10.18
CA MET A 162 -8.62 -5.31 -9.75
C MET A 162 -10.11 -5.22 -9.42
N ASP A 163 -10.96 -6.10 -9.97
CA ASP A 163 -12.36 -6.23 -9.57
C ASP A 163 -12.47 -6.70 -8.11
N VAL A 164 -11.64 -7.65 -7.69
CA VAL A 164 -11.55 -8.08 -6.28
C VAL A 164 -11.14 -6.92 -5.39
N VAL A 165 -10.12 -6.17 -5.80
CA VAL A 165 -9.63 -5.00 -5.05
C VAL A 165 -10.73 -3.93 -4.97
N ARG A 166 -11.39 -3.59 -6.07
CA ARG A 166 -12.49 -2.61 -6.11
C ARG A 166 -13.64 -2.99 -5.20
N SER A 167 -14.06 -4.26 -5.24
CA SER A 167 -15.13 -4.75 -4.36
C SER A 167 -14.81 -4.52 -2.89
N PHE A 168 -13.59 -4.80 -2.46
CA PHE A 168 -13.18 -4.56 -1.08
C PHE A 168 -13.19 -3.09 -0.69
N TYR A 169 -12.72 -2.20 -1.57
CA TYR A 169 -12.66 -0.76 -1.27
C TYR A 169 -13.95 -0.01 -1.58
N ALA A 170 -15.00 -0.64 -2.12
CA ALA A 170 -16.22 0.04 -2.56
C ALA A 170 -16.86 0.90 -1.46
N ASP A 171 -16.89 0.41 -0.23
CA ASP A 171 -17.47 1.05 0.94
C ASP A 171 -16.44 1.77 1.84
N LYS A 172 -15.17 1.83 1.47
CA LYS A 172 -14.10 2.47 2.26
C LYS A 172 -13.91 3.93 1.82
N ALA A 173 -14.23 4.85 2.71
CA ALA A 173 -14.24 6.28 2.38
C ALA A 173 -12.88 6.98 2.48
N GLY A 174 -11.89 6.39 3.14
CA GLY A 174 -10.63 7.05 3.49
C GLY A 174 -10.80 8.07 4.62
N PHE A 175 -9.73 8.78 4.96
CA PHE A 175 -9.77 9.81 5.99
C PHE A 175 -10.47 11.10 5.50
N ALA A 176 -10.30 11.44 4.22
CA ALA A 176 -10.99 12.54 3.54
C ALA A 176 -11.76 11.99 2.31
N PRO A 177 -13.06 11.68 2.46
CA PRO A 177 -13.86 11.00 1.44
C PRO A 177 -13.87 11.68 0.06
N SER A 178 -13.85 13.01 0.04
CA SER A 178 -13.82 13.80 -1.21
C SER A 178 -12.54 13.63 -2.05
N ARG A 179 -11.50 13.00 -1.48
CA ARG A 179 -10.23 12.75 -2.17
C ARG A 179 -10.05 11.28 -2.56
N ARG A 180 -11.05 10.45 -2.29
CA ARG A 180 -11.01 9.04 -2.65
C ARG A 180 -10.96 8.87 -4.16
N THR A 181 -10.11 7.96 -4.64
CA THR A 181 -10.06 7.54 -6.04
C THR A 181 -10.47 6.07 -6.16
N GLU A 182 -11.10 5.75 -7.27
CA GLU A 182 -11.42 4.36 -7.57
C GLU A 182 -10.13 3.56 -7.83
N PRO A 183 -10.01 2.35 -7.27
CA PRO A 183 -8.92 1.43 -7.59
C PRO A 183 -8.95 0.98 -9.04
N ARG A 184 -8.25 1.69 -9.93
CA ARG A 184 -8.17 1.38 -11.35
C ARG A 184 -6.76 1.58 -11.85
N LEU A 185 -6.20 0.57 -12.50
CA LEU A 185 -4.92 0.63 -13.18
C LEU A 185 -5.10 1.05 -14.64
N ARG A 186 -4.11 1.73 -15.20
CA ARG A 186 -4.15 2.11 -16.62
C ARG A 186 -4.17 0.91 -17.55
N GLU A 187 -3.53 -0.17 -17.13
CA GLU A 187 -3.38 -1.42 -17.86
C GLU A 187 -4.68 -2.23 -17.96
N GLU A 188 -5.75 -1.83 -17.24
CA GLU A 188 -7.07 -2.43 -17.37
C GLU A 188 -7.81 -2.02 -18.65
N VAL A 189 -7.40 -0.92 -19.27
CA VAL A 189 -7.97 -0.50 -20.55
C VAL A 189 -7.23 -1.28 -21.64
N PRO A 190 -7.91 -2.07 -22.48
CA PRO A 190 -7.29 -2.68 -23.65
C PRO A 190 -6.63 -1.56 -24.45
N VAL A 191 -5.38 -1.75 -24.86
CA VAL A 191 -4.76 -0.88 -25.87
C VAL A 191 -5.65 -1.01 -27.11
N GLN A 192 -6.46 0.01 -27.39
CA GLN A 192 -7.14 0.09 -28.68
C GLN A 192 -6.03 0.11 -29.70
N ASP A 193 -5.97 -0.93 -30.53
CA ASP A 193 -5.09 -0.99 -31.68
C ASP A 193 -5.18 0.35 -32.41
N ALA A 194 -4.06 1.04 -32.45
CA ALA A 194 -3.92 2.27 -33.26
C ALA A 194 -4.28 1.85 -34.68
N GLY A 195 -5.44 2.33 -35.13
CA GLY A 195 -6.10 1.89 -36.34
C GLY A 195 -5.16 1.67 -37.48
N THR A 196 -5.34 0.55 -38.16
CA THR A 196 -4.83 0.28 -39.50
C THR A 196 -5.13 1.49 -40.38
N PRO A 197 -4.13 2.14 -41.01
CA PRO A 197 -4.44 3.19 -41.97
C PRO A 197 -5.23 2.59 -43.12
N ASP A 198 -6.39 3.17 -43.38
CA ASP A 198 -7.26 2.86 -44.53
C ASP A 198 -6.44 2.95 -45.84
N PRO A 199 -6.33 1.89 -46.62
CA PRO A 199 -5.69 1.96 -47.90
C PRO A 199 -6.66 2.56 -48.95
N SER A 200 -6.57 3.84 -49.16
CA SER A 200 -7.16 4.52 -50.34
C SER A 200 -6.10 5.02 -51.28
#